data_ef600474c523b3fd15df42b4236b3be5
#
_entry.id   ef600474c523b3fd15df42b4236b3be5
#
_cell.length_a   1.000
_cell.length_b   1.000
_cell.length_c   1.000
_cell.angle_alpha   90.00
_cell.angle_beta   90.00
_cell.angle_gamma   90.00
#
_symmetry.space_group_name_H-M   'P 1'
#
loop_
_entity.id
_entity.type
_entity.pdbx_description
1 polymer ?
#
loop_
_entity_poly.entity_id
_entity_poly.type
_entity_poly.pdbx_seq_one_letter_code
_entity_poly.pdbx_strand_id
1 'polypeptide(L)'
;TIINKKDSMVTALKQSISKALIGLEGEGLTVIQKNGKVYISLEEDLLFASGKYEVNSGGVIALNKLAAVLAVQKDLEILVEGHTDSIPLNGKGMVKDNWDLSVMRATNVVKVLLKNPTLDPLQLTAAGRAEFVPLSTNKTSDGRSANRRIEMILSPNLDDLFKLLEK
;
A
#
# COMPACT_ATOMS: atom_id res chain seq x y z
N THR A 1 3.02 11.12 26.87
CA THR A 1 1.94 11.80 26.15
C THR A 1 1.35 10.89 25.06
N ILE A 2 0.16 11.20 24.59
CA ILE A 2 -0.53 10.47 23.51
C ILE A 2 0.31 10.50 22.21
N ILE A 3 0.90 11.64 21.88
CA ILE A 3 1.78 11.82 20.71
C ILE A 3 2.99 10.89 20.80
N ASN A 4 3.63 10.79 21.97
CA ASN A 4 4.80 9.92 22.16
C ASN A 4 4.42 8.42 22.06
N LYS A 5 3.26 8.03 22.58
CA LYS A 5 2.75 6.66 22.43
C LYS A 5 2.48 6.32 20.97
N LYS A 6 1.84 7.22 20.23
CA LYS A 6 1.59 7.08 18.80
C LYS A 6 2.90 6.92 18.02
N ASP A 7 3.88 7.77 18.26
CA ASP A 7 5.18 7.74 17.58
C ASP A 7 5.92 6.42 17.88
N SER A 8 5.88 5.95 19.12
CA SER A 8 6.48 4.66 19.51
C SER A 8 5.81 3.49 18.80
N MET A 9 4.47 3.49 18.69
CA MET A 9 3.71 2.45 18.00
C MET A 9 4.04 2.43 16.51
N VAL A 10 4.10 3.59 15.87
CA VAL A 10 4.42 3.73 14.43
C VAL A 10 5.86 3.29 14.15
N THR A 11 6.80 3.67 15.00
CA THR A 11 8.21 3.25 14.88
C THR A 11 8.37 1.74 15.02
N ALA A 12 7.71 1.13 16.00
CA ALA A 12 7.72 -0.33 16.20
C ALA A 12 7.08 -1.06 15.01
N LEU A 13 5.99 -0.53 14.46
CA LEU A 13 5.33 -1.06 13.27
C LEU A 13 6.26 -1.03 12.06
N LYS A 14 6.90 0.11 11.79
CA LYS A 14 7.88 0.25 10.70
C LYS A 14 8.99 -0.79 10.82
N GLN A 15 9.56 -0.96 12.02
CA GLN A 15 10.63 -1.93 12.28
C GLN A 15 10.17 -3.37 12.02
N SER A 16 8.97 -3.73 12.46
CA SER A 16 8.40 -5.07 12.23
C SER A 16 8.21 -5.36 10.73
N ILE A 17 7.73 -4.37 9.99
CA ILE A 17 7.53 -4.48 8.53
C ILE A 17 8.87 -4.59 7.81
N SER A 18 9.81 -3.70 8.09
CA SER A 18 11.15 -3.72 7.48
C SER A 18 11.86 -5.05 7.75
N LYS A 19 11.75 -5.59 8.96
CA LYS A 19 12.34 -6.88 9.32
C LYS A 19 11.72 -8.05 8.52
N ALA A 20 10.41 -8.05 8.36
CA ALA A 20 9.70 -9.11 7.64
C ALA A 20 9.96 -9.07 6.13
N LEU A 21 10.26 -7.89 5.60
CA LEU A 21 10.47 -7.64 4.18
C LEU A 21 11.96 -7.50 3.82
N ILE A 22 12.87 -7.94 4.69
CA ILE A 22 14.29 -8.02 4.38
C ILE A 22 14.49 -8.84 3.09
N GLY A 23 15.26 -8.27 2.15
CA GLY A 23 15.51 -8.85 0.82
C GLY A 23 14.55 -8.39 -0.28
N LEU A 24 13.44 -7.76 0.07
CA LEU A 24 12.53 -7.10 -0.88
C LEU A 24 12.67 -5.58 -0.85
N GLU A 25 13.09 -5.02 0.27
CA GLU A 25 13.32 -3.59 0.42
C GLU A 25 14.51 -3.17 -0.46
N GLY A 26 14.33 -2.14 -1.29
CA GLY A 26 15.30 -1.68 -2.28
C GLY A 26 15.16 -2.33 -3.67
N GLU A 27 14.35 -3.37 -3.82
CA GLU A 27 14.04 -4.02 -5.09
C GLU A 27 12.59 -3.77 -5.51
N GLY A 28 12.20 -2.49 -5.60
CA GLY A 28 10.84 -2.09 -5.92
C GLY A 28 9.91 -1.99 -4.71
N LEU A 29 10.45 -2.15 -3.51
CA LEU A 29 9.72 -1.97 -2.26
C LEU A 29 10.47 -1.01 -1.34
N THR A 30 9.77 0.01 -0.82
CA THR A 30 10.29 0.95 0.18
C THR A 30 9.34 1.07 1.36
N VAL A 31 9.89 1.28 2.55
CA VAL A 31 9.14 1.47 3.79
C VAL A 31 9.60 2.78 4.44
N ILE A 32 8.70 3.74 4.58
CA ILE A 32 9.02 5.02 5.22
C ILE A 32 7.99 5.35 6.31
N GLN A 33 8.47 6.05 7.33
CA GLN A 33 7.63 6.64 8.37
C GLN A 33 7.49 8.13 8.12
N LYS A 34 6.25 8.61 8.03
CA LYS A 34 5.96 10.01 7.75
C LYS A 34 4.60 10.40 8.33
N ASN A 35 4.53 11.57 8.96
CA ASN A 35 3.27 12.14 9.46
C ASN A 35 2.46 11.19 10.36
N GLY A 36 3.14 10.41 11.20
CA GLY A 36 2.50 9.47 12.12
C GLY A 36 1.90 8.24 11.44
N LYS A 37 2.35 7.91 10.25
CA LYS A 37 1.91 6.75 9.46
C LYS A 37 3.12 6.02 8.89
N VAL A 38 2.92 4.76 8.51
CA VAL A 38 3.90 3.98 7.74
C VAL A 38 3.42 3.85 6.30
N TYR A 39 4.26 4.23 5.36
CA TYR A 39 4.02 4.11 3.93
C TYR A 39 4.87 2.99 3.36
N ILE A 40 4.23 1.99 2.77
CA ILE A 40 4.87 0.91 2.03
C ILE A 40 4.59 1.14 0.56
N SER A 41 5.63 1.45 -0.20
CA SER A 41 5.52 1.64 -1.64
C SER A 41 6.03 0.40 -2.38
N LEU A 42 5.19 -0.14 -3.26
CA LEU A 42 5.52 -1.31 -4.09
C LEU A 42 5.41 -0.88 -5.56
N GLU A 43 6.53 -0.91 -6.27
CA GLU A 43 6.58 -0.58 -7.69
C GLU A 43 5.78 -1.57 -8.54
N GLU A 44 5.28 -1.11 -9.69
CA GLU A 44 4.47 -1.92 -10.62
C GLU A 44 5.12 -3.25 -10.95
N ASP A 45 6.40 -3.23 -11.29
CA ASP A 45 7.13 -4.41 -11.78
C ASP A 45 7.22 -5.53 -10.72
N LEU A 46 7.12 -5.19 -9.43
CA LEU A 46 7.07 -6.17 -8.36
C LEU A 46 5.75 -6.94 -8.34
N LEU A 47 4.65 -6.28 -8.71
CA LEU A 47 3.29 -6.80 -8.50
C LEU A 47 2.57 -7.19 -9.79
N PHE A 48 2.79 -6.47 -10.89
CA PHE A 48 1.98 -6.57 -12.11
C PHE A 48 2.84 -6.59 -13.36
N ALA A 49 2.36 -7.29 -14.40
CA ALA A 49 2.83 -7.03 -15.76
C ALA A 49 2.31 -5.68 -16.26
N SER A 50 3.03 -5.06 -17.21
CA SER A 50 2.69 -3.74 -17.75
C SER A 50 1.24 -3.69 -18.26
N GLY A 51 0.49 -2.69 -17.81
CA GLY A 51 -0.91 -2.48 -18.17
C GLY A 51 -1.88 -3.51 -17.61
N LYS A 52 -1.41 -4.50 -16.86
CA LYS A 52 -2.24 -5.52 -16.23
C LYS A 52 -2.64 -5.12 -14.80
N TYR A 53 -3.72 -5.71 -14.32
CA TYR A 53 -4.23 -5.50 -12.96
C TYR A 53 -4.30 -6.80 -12.13
N GLU A 54 -3.99 -7.94 -12.73
CA GLU A 54 -3.81 -9.20 -12.01
C GLU A 54 -2.44 -9.23 -11.36
N VAL A 55 -2.39 -9.55 -10.07
CA VAL A 55 -1.13 -9.69 -9.33
C VAL A 55 -0.38 -10.91 -9.84
N ASN A 56 0.88 -10.74 -10.21
CA ASN A 56 1.74 -11.85 -10.66
C ASN A 56 2.20 -12.74 -9.48
N SER A 57 2.81 -13.89 -9.78
CA SER A 57 3.22 -14.85 -8.75
C SER A 57 4.25 -14.29 -7.76
N GLY A 58 5.20 -13.47 -8.22
CA GLY A 58 6.17 -12.80 -7.36
C GLY A 58 5.49 -11.80 -6.42
N GLY A 59 4.52 -11.06 -6.95
CA GLY A 59 3.70 -10.13 -6.15
C GLY A 59 2.87 -10.85 -5.08
N VAL A 60 2.30 -11.99 -5.41
CA VAL A 60 1.57 -12.82 -4.42
C VAL A 60 2.47 -13.24 -3.27
N ILE A 61 3.71 -13.66 -3.55
CA ILE A 61 4.69 -14.03 -2.51
C ILE A 61 4.99 -12.84 -1.60
N ALA A 62 5.28 -11.67 -2.18
CA ALA A 62 5.56 -10.46 -1.42
C ALA A 62 4.37 -10.02 -0.55
N LEU A 63 3.16 -10.03 -1.13
CA LEU A 63 1.94 -9.65 -0.41
C LEU A 63 1.56 -10.65 0.69
N ASN A 64 1.83 -11.95 0.52
CA ASN A 64 1.61 -12.94 1.56
C ASN A 64 2.52 -12.72 2.78
N LYS A 65 3.78 -12.36 2.57
CA LYS A 65 4.70 -11.98 3.65
C LYS A 65 4.19 -10.74 4.39
N LEU A 66 3.75 -9.74 3.66
CA LEU A 66 3.20 -8.52 4.23
C LEU A 66 1.90 -8.79 5.00
N ALA A 67 1.00 -9.60 4.46
CA ALA A 67 -0.25 -9.97 5.12
C ALA A 67 -0.01 -10.65 6.47
N ALA A 68 1.01 -11.50 6.58
CA ALA A 68 1.36 -12.16 7.85
C ALA A 68 1.77 -11.16 8.93
N VAL A 69 2.51 -10.12 8.57
CA VAL A 69 2.91 -9.05 9.50
C VAL A 69 1.70 -8.19 9.89
N LEU A 70 0.87 -7.82 8.92
CA LEU A 70 -0.30 -6.96 9.15
C LEU A 70 -1.38 -7.68 9.99
N ALA A 71 -1.53 -8.98 9.82
CA ALA A 71 -2.55 -9.79 10.49
C ALA A 71 -2.43 -9.81 12.03
N VAL A 72 -1.24 -9.58 12.57
CA VAL A 72 -1.01 -9.48 14.02
C VAL A 72 -1.26 -8.07 14.58
N GLN A 73 -1.45 -7.09 13.72
CA GLN A 73 -1.70 -5.69 14.07
C GLN A 73 -3.19 -5.38 14.05
N LYS A 74 -3.88 -5.55 15.17
CA LYS A 74 -5.36 -5.45 15.23
C LYS A 74 -5.89 -4.01 15.18
N ASP A 75 -5.13 -3.05 15.71
CA ASP A 75 -5.54 -1.64 15.80
C ASP A 75 -4.92 -0.79 14.68
N LEU A 76 -5.00 -1.30 13.45
CA LEU A 76 -4.39 -0.69 12.28
C LEU A 76 -5.42 -0.50 11.18
N GLU A 77 -5.49 0.71 10.63
CA GLU A 77 -6.18 0.99 9.37
C GLU A 77 -5.18 0.86 8.21
N ILE A 78 -5.57 0.14 7.18
CA ILE A 78 -4.74 -0.17 6.02
C ILE A 78 -5.43 0.37 4.77
N LEU A 79 -4.92 1.48 4.23
CA LEU A 79 -5.36 2.02 2.95
C LEU A 79 -4.43 1.51 1.84
N VAL A 80 -4.98 0.76 0.91
CA VAL A 80 -4.27 0.31 -0.30
C VAL A 80 -4.63 1.23 -1.45
N GLU A 81 -3.66 1.97 -1.95
CA GLU A 81 -3.85 3.06 -2.91
C GLU A 81 -3.06 2.78 -4.19
N GLY A 82 -3.76 2.71 -5.33
CA GLY A 82 -3.14 2.53 -6.64
C GLY A 82 -2.79 3.85 -7.31
N HIS A 83 -1.63 3.90 -7.98
CA HIS A 83 -1.14 5.05 -8.73
C HIS A 83 -0.62 4.62 -10.10
N THR A 84 -0.82 5.49 -11.10
CA THR A 84 -0.32 5.32 -12.46
C THR A 84 0.67 6.43 -12.83
N ASP A 85 1.33 6.29 -13.96
CA ASP A 85 1.96 7.42 -14.63
C ASP A 85 0.95 8.22 -15.45
N SER A 86 1.40 9.28 -16.14
CA SER A 86 0.56 10.16 -16.93
C SER A 86 0.27 9.66 -18.35
N ILE A 87 0.79 8.51 -18.75
CA ILE A 87 0.49 7.95 -20.07
C ILE A 87 -0.96 7.47 -20.07
N PRO A 88 -1.81 7.97 -20.99
CA PRO A 88 -3.20 7.55 -21.05
C PRO A 88 -3.33 6.05 -21.31
N LEU A 89 -4.17 5.39 -20.51
CA LEU A 89 -4.59 4.03 -20.78
C LEU A 89 -5.85 4.07 -21.64
N ASN A 90 -5.77 3.54 -22.85
CA ASN A 90 -6.89 3.36 -23.74
C ASN A 90 -7.32 1.89 -23.72
N GLY A 91 -7.86 1.46 -22.59
CA GLY A 91 -8.27 0.08 -22.36
C GLY A 91 -9.62 -0.25 -23.00
N LYS A 92 -9.83 -1.55 -23.25
CA LYS A 92 -11.11 -2.13 -23.65
C LYS A 92 -11.63 -3.00 -22.52
N GLY A 93 -12.95 -3.00 -22.31
CA GLY A 93 -13.57 -3.79 -21.27
C GLY A 93 -13.82 -3.03 -19.98
N MET A 94 -13.55 -3.64 -18.83
CA MET A 94 -13.84 -3.06 -17.51
C MET A 94 -12.87 -1.95 -17.09
N VAL A 95 -11.61 -2.03 -17.53
CA VAL A 95 -10.57 -1.04 -17.23
C VAL A 95 -10.36 -0.17 -18.46
N LYS A 96 -10.85 1.06 -18.43
CA LYS A 96 -10.88 1.97 -19.58
C LYS A 96 -9.84 3.07 -19.50
N ASP A 97 -9.49 3.52 -18.29
CA ASP A 97 -8.61 4.65 -18.05
C ASP A 97 -7.70 4.40 -16.81
N ASN A 98 -6.88 5.38 -16.47
CA ASN A 98 -5.98 5.30 -15.33
C ASN A 98 -6.73 5.30 -13.98
N TRP A 99 -7.92 5.88 -13.89
CA TRP A 99 -8.76 5.75 -12.71
C TRP A 99 -9.16 4.30 -12.47
N ASP A 100 -9.73 3.66 -13.49
CA ASP A 100 -10.12 2.25 -13.41
C ASP A 100 -8.93 1.34 -13.09
N LEU A 101 -7.79 1.55 -13.76
CA LEU A 101 -6.58 0.74 -13.56
C LEU A 101 -6.08 0.85 -12.12
N SER A 102 -5.97 2.06 -11.60
CA SER A 102 -5.45 2.29 -10.25
C SER A 102 -6.34 1.68 -9.17
N VAL A 103 -7.66 1.83 -9.28
CA VAL A 103 -8.64 1.22 -8.36
C VAL A 103 -8.63 -0.30 -8.46
N MET A 104 -8.63 -0.86 -9.67
CA MET A 104 -8.67 -2.31 -9.88
C MET A 104 -7.40 -2.98 -9.35
N ARG A 105 -6.24 -2.37 -9.53
CA ARG A 105 -4.97 -2.83 -8.96
C ARG A 105 -5.01 -2.86 -7.43
N ALA A 106 -5.48 -1.79 -6.81
CA ALA A 106 -5.64 -1.73 -5.35
C ALA A 106 -6.60 -2.81 -4.85
N THR A 107 -7.72 -2.98 -5.52
CA THR A 107 -8.72 -4.02 -5.19
C THR A 107 -8.12 -5.43 -5.26
N ASN A 108 -7.34 -5.73 -6.28
CA ASN A 108 -6.72 -7.04 -6.44
C ASN A 108 -5.63 -7.28 -5.39
N VAL A 109 -4.89 -6.26 -5.00
CA VAL A 109 -3.95 -6.35 -3.87
C VAL A 109 -4.68 -6.68 -2.57
N VAL A 110 -5.77 -5.98 -2.26
CA VAL A 110 -6.62 -6.27 -1.08
C VAL A 110 -7.09 -7.72 -1.10
N LYS A 111 -7.56 -8.22 -2.24
CA LYS A 111 -8.01 -9.62 -2.36
C LYS A 111 -6.90 -10.63 -2.11
N VAL A 112 -5.66 -10.33 -2.50
CA VAL A 112 -4.51 -11.20 -2.20
C VAL A 112 -4.20 -11.16 -0.70
N LEU A 113 -4.17 -9.99 -0.09
CA LEU A 113 -3.94 -9.85 1.37
C LEU A 113 -4.98 -10.62 2.18
N LEU A 114 -6.26 -10.57 1.78
CA LEU A 114 -7.38 -11.22 2.46
C LEU A 114 -7.40 -12.76 2.30
N LYS A 115 -6.49 -13.34 1.52
CA LYS A 115 -6.26 -14.79 1.55
C LYS A 115 -5.68 -15.23 2.89
N ASN A 116 -5.06 -14.34 3.64
CA ASN A 116 -4.71 -14.58 5.03
C ASN A 116 -5.98 -14.45 5.90
N PRO A 117 -6.49 -15.56 6.47
CA PRO A 117 -7.77 -15.54 7.18
C PRO A 117 -7.72 -14.78 8.52
N THR A 118 -6.52 -14.45 9.01
CA THR A 118 -6.34 -13.72 10.26
C THR A 118 -6.43 -12.19 10.05
N LEU A 119 -6.26 -11.73 8.81
CA LEU A 119 -6.39 -10.32 8.47
C LEU A 119 -7.86 -9.91 8.40
N ASP A 120 -8.26 -8.92 9.20
CA ASP A 120 -9.63 -8.46 9.28
C ASP A 120 -9.98 -7.55 8.08
N PRO A 121 -10.99 -7.90 7.28
CA PRO A 121 -11.45 -7.03 6.19
C PRO A 121 -11.85 -5.61 6.61
N LEU A 122 -12.29 -5.42 7.86
CA LEU A 122 -12.65 -4.10 8.39
C LEU A 122 -11.46 -3.14 8.45
N GLN A 123 -10.24 -3.65 8.48
CA GLN A 123 -9.03 -2.83 8.49
C GLN A 123 -8.64 -2.30 7.10
N LEU A 124 -9.20 -2.85 6.02
CA LEU A 124 -8.73 -2.62 4.65
C LEU A 124 -9.66 -1.69 3.88
N THR A 125 -9.05 -0.75 3.15
CA THR A 125 -9.69 0.11 2.16
C THR A 125 -8.90 0.06 0.87
N ALA A 126 -9.57 -0.12 -0.28
CA ALA A 126 -8.97 -0.02 -1.61
C ALA A 126 -9.33 1.33 -2.23
N ALA A 127 -8.35 2.02 -2.80
CA ALA A 127 -8.53 3.31 -3.46
C ALA A 127 -7.65 3.44 -4.71
N GLY A 128 -8.01 4.35 -5.59
CA GLY A 128 -7.20 4.71 -6.76
C GLY A 128 -7.04 6.22 -6.87
N ARG A 129 -5.88 6.65 -7.36
CA ARG A 129 -5.52 8.06 -7.53
C ARG A 129 -5.17 8.41 -8.98
N ALA A 130 -5.30 7.48 -9.91
CA ALA A 130 -4.85 7.64 -11.29
C ALA A 130 -3.41 8.19 -11.37
N GLU A 131 -3.15 9.19 -12.23
CA GLU A 131 -1.83 9.83 -12.39
C GLU A 131 -1.62 11.09 -11.54
N PHE A 132 -2.57 11.46 -10.69
CA PHE A 132 -2.64 12.80 -10.09
C PHE A 132 -1.82 12.99 -8.81
N VAL A 133 -1.16 11.95 -8.32
CA VAL A 133 -0.26 12.03 -7.14
C VAL A 133 1.12 11.44 -7.51
N PRO A 134 1.87 12.12 -8.39
CA PRO A 134 3.18 11.63 -8.81
C PRO A 134 4.23 11.78 -7.70
N LEU A 135 5.13 10.80 -7.59
CA LEU A 135 6.35 10.89 -6.76
C LEU A 135 7.51 11.55 -7.52
N SER A 136 7.53 11.43 -8.84
CA SER A 136 8.60 11.90 -9.70
C SER A 136 8.02 12.48 -10.99
N THR A 137 8.90 12.98 -11.85
CA THR A 137 8.49 13.53 -13.14
C THR A 137 7.95 12.44 -14.08
N ASN A 138 6.85 12.72 -14.76
CA ASN A 138 6.32 11.86 -15.82
C ASN A 138 7.07 12.02 -17.17
N LYS A 139 8.02 12.97 -17.26
CA LYS A 139 8.78 13.24 -18.50
C LYS A 139 9.83 12.18 -18.81
N THR A 140 10.34 11.49 -17.80
CA THR A 140 11.35 10.45 -17.95
C THR A 140 10.77 9.05 -17.71
N SER A 141 11.39 8.03 -18.31
CA SER A 141 11.01 6.63 -18.09
C SER A 141 11.14 6.24 -16.62
N ASP A 142 12.26 6.62 -15.97
CA ASP A 142 12.50 6.31 -14.55
C ASP A 142 11.47 7.00 -13.64
N GLY A 143 11.14 8.25 -13.93
CA GLY A 143 10.12 8.98 -13.18
C GLY A 143 8.72 8.34 -13.30
N ARG A 144 8.33 7.93 -14.51
CA ARG A 144 7.08 7.19 -14.73
C ARG A 144 7.05 5.85 -14.00
N SER A 145 8.18 5.13 -13.99
CA SER A 145 8.29 3.87 -13.25
C SER A 145 8.06 4.07 -11.75
N ALA A 146 8.65 5.10 -11.16
CA ALA A 146 8.43 5.45 -9.75
C ALA A 146 6.96 5.81 -9.46
N ASN A 147 6.27 6.42 -10.43
CA ASN A 147 4.87 6.81 -10.28
C ASN A 147 3.90 5.62 -10.37
N ARG A 148 4.23 4.58 -11.14
CA ARG A 148 3.44 3.35 -11.24
C ARG A 148 3.68 2.46 -10.02
N ARG A 149 2.82 2.56 -9.02
CA ARG A 149 2.99 1.89 -7.74
C ARG A 149 1.68 1.58 -7.05
N ILE A 150 1.75 0.67 -6.10
CA ILE A 150 0.78 0.54 -5.00
C ILE A 150 1.41 1.16 -3.76
N GLU A 151 0.65 1.94 -3.05
CA GLU A 151 1.04 2.51 -1.78
C GLU A 151 0.12 1.99 -0.69
N MET A 152 0.68 1.32 0.32
CA MET A 152 -0.07 0.95 1.52
C MET A 152 0.22 1.95 2.61
N ILE A 153 -0.82 2.59 3.09
CA ILE A 153 -0.74 3.60 4.13
C ILE A 153 -1.31 2.99 5.40
N LEU A 154 -0.44 2.78 6.38
CA LEU A 154 -0.77 2.16 7.65
C LEU A 154 -0.92 3.23 8.72
N SER A 155 -2.12 3.34 9.25
CA SER A 155 -2.46 4.33 10.29
C SER A 155 -2.91 3.60 11.56
N PRO A 156 -2.28 3.87 12.72
CA PRO A 156 -2.80 3.36 13.98
C PRO A 156 -4.22 3.87 14.22
N ASN A 157 -5.11 2.97 14.63
CA ASN A 157 -6.44 3.37 15.08
C ASN A 157 -6.32 4.02 16.46
N LEU A 158 -6.70 5.27 16.55
CA LEU A 158 -6.60 6.08 17.77
C LEU A 158 -7.90 6.20 18.53
N ASP A 159 -8.96 5.50 18.14
CA ASP A 159 -10.28 5.64 18.74
C ASP A 159 -10.25 5.40 20.25
N ASP A 160 -9.50 4.41 20.71
CA ASP A 160 -9.36 4.14 22.14
C ASP A 160 -8.57 5.23 22.89
N LEU A 161 -7.64 5.89 22.21
CA LEU A 161 -6.92 7.03 22.78
C LEU A 161 -7.82 8.27 22.87
N PHE A 162 -8.65 8.51 21.86
CA PHE A 162 -9.60 9.62 21.90
C PHE A 162 -10.69 9.44 22.96
N LYS A 163 -11.18 8.23 23.16
CA LYS A 163 -12.14 7.92 24.25
C LYS A 163 -11.60 8.24 25.65
N LEU A 164 -10.28 8.20 25.83
CA LEU A 164 -9.65 8.59 27.09
C LEU A 164 -9.59 10.11 27.28
N LEU A 165 -9.68 10.90 26.21
CA LEU A 165 -9.66 12.36 26.26
C LEU A 165 -11.05 12.98 26.48
N GLU A 166 -12.12 12.24 26.19
CA GLU A 166 -13.51 12.68 26.36
C GLU A 166 -14.05 12.48 27.78
N LYS A 167 -13.25 11.97 28.70
CA LYS A 167 -13.53 11.82 30.13
C LYS A 167 -12.83 12.89 30.94
#